data_9e52a9780004e4788721057009d659c4
#
_entry.id   9e52a9780004e4788721057009d659c4
#
_cell.length_a   1.000
_cell.length_b   1.000
_cell.length_c   1.000
_cell.angle_alpha   90.00
_cell.angle_beta   90.00
_cell.angle_gamma   90.00
#
_symmetry.space_group_name_H-M   'P 1'
#
loop_
_entity.id
_entity.type
_entity.pdbx_description
1 polymer ?
#
loop_
_entity_poly.entity_id
_entity_poly.type
_entity_poly.pdbx_seq_one_letter_code
_entity_poly.pdbx_strand_id
1 'polypeptide(L)'
;EEYEVVKYVSSRSGLTYYELLPQDVVMKRVFSTLLVSGVFILAGAVTGILLSYYMSMRSVTPINDILRQVSRSTEHFEGHQSVFSSLKTTFNYLAATNTKLADAIESQRPYLRNAFMNRLIYGDFKADGEAEKIAEHVGFEWRDRVFGVVLFRFHLFPGDVREEDMKLMCSCILSLMEVIEKEVPDSLYTSLGEEQVVLLLGIAKERESLFQEEVEEIILRIRENISFSIAEKLFAYGGNRVETLEQVYESYQNASYMIFDENDQIENPIIWYRESAGDVLKYPPQDLQVRLGHFVMAGDGRGLHDALEEIMKKYIIENNLPVYLQQMLLSELQSVIFRIIGRIGMGEEDY
;
A
#
# COMPACT_ATOMS: atom_id res chain seq x y z
N GLU A 1 -35.60 81.28 -49.72
CA GLU A 1 -35.79 79.78 -49.78
C GLU A 1 -34.69 79.24 -50.72
N GLU A 2 -33.77 78.40 -50.15
CA GLU A 2 -32.72 77.71 -50.92
C GLU A 2 -33.34 76.43 -51.47
N TYR A 3 -33.13 76.18 -52.80
CA TYR A 3 -33.56 75.03 -53.47
C TYR A 3 -32.38 74.26 -54.05
N GLU A 4 -32.33 72.96 -53.84
CA GLU A 4 -31.37 72.08 -54.51
C GLU A 4 -31.91 71.70 -55.91
N VAL A 5 -31.19 71.93 -56.98
CA VAL A 5 -31.64 71.70 -58.35
C VAL A 5 -31.02 70.39 -58.82
N VAL A 6 -31.89 69.39 -58.97
CA VAL A 6 -31.49 68.11 -59.61
C VAL A 6 -31.76 68.13 -61.06
N LYS A 7 -30.73 68.03 -61.87
CA LYS A 7 -30.82 67.99 -63.32
C LYS A 7 -30.79 66.57 -63.83
N TYR A 8 -31.84 66.18 -64.54
CA TYR A 8 -31.94 64.92 -65.24
C TYR A 8 -32.14 65.08 -66.74
N VAL A 9 -31.23 64.49 -67.55
CA VAL A 9 -31.31 64.49 -68.99
C VAL A 9 -31.91 63.16 -69.50
N SER A 10 -33.08 63.21 -70.12
CA SER A 10 -33.67 61.99 -70.68
C SER A 10 -32.88 61.49 -71.86
N SER A 11 -32.35 60.32 -71.84
CA SER A 11 -31.58 59.69 -72.94
C SER A 11 -32.45 59.35 -74.16
N ARG A 12 -33.79 59.40 -74.00
CA ARG A 12 -34.77 59.04 -75.07
C ARG A 12 -35.37 60.23 -75.82
N SER A 13 -35.46 61.38 -75.15
CA SER A 13 -36.09 62.58 -75.71
C SER A 13 -35.14 63.77 -75.82
N GLY A 14 -33.94 63.69 -75.32
CA GLY A 14 -33.00 64.79 -75.27
C GLY A 14 -33.41 65.96 -74.35
N LEU A 15 -34.57 65.86 -73.72
CA LEU A 15 -35.07 66.91 -72.83
C LEU A 15 -34.42 66.87 -71.50
N THR A 16 -34.15 68.09 -71.01
CA THR A 16 -33.52 68.25 -69.63
C THR A 16 -34.62 68.60 -68.65
N TYR A 17 -34.77 67.80 -67.64
CA TYR A 17 -35.73 68.08 -66.55
C TYR A 17 -34.95 68.65 -65.36
N TYR A 18 -35.51 69.67 -64.74
CA TYR A 18 -35.00 70.28 -63.52
C TYR A 18 -36.03 70.04 -62.45
N GLU A 19 -35.67 69.37 -61.42
CA GLU A 19 -36.47 69.19 -60.21
C GLU A 19 -35.92 70.13 -59.11
N LEU A 20 -36.78 70.98 -58.61
CA LEU A 20 -36.48 71.94 -57.54
C LEU A 20 -36.92 71.28 -56.22
N LEU A 21 -36.00 70.82 -55.42
CA LEU A 21 -36.30 70.25 -54.10
C LEU A 21 -36.01 71.30 -53.01
N PRO A 22 -37.02 71.66 -52.18
CA PRO A 22 -36.76 72.56 -51.10
C PRO A 22 -35.75 71.93 -50.15
N GLN A 23 -34.63 72.66 -49.84
CA GLN A 23 -33.54 72.16 -49.03
C GLN A 23 -34.00 71.73 -47.63
N ASP A 24 -35.01 72.40 -47.06
CA ASP A 24 -35.61 72.05 -45.78
C ASP A 24 -36.21 70.63 -45.75
N VAL A 25 -36.78 70.15 -46.92
CA VAL A 25 -37.38 68.81 -46.94
C VAL A 25 -36.30 67.72 -47.01
N VAL A 26 -35.23 67.97 -47.79
CA VAL A 26 -34.05 67.09 -47.89
C VAL A 26 -33.34 66.99 -46.62
N MET A 27 -32.99 68.13 -45.97
CA MET A 27 -32.30 68.21 -44.74
C MET A 27 -33.06 67.55 -43.55
N LYS A 28 -34.40 67.78 -43.53
CA LYS A 28 -35.26 67.13 -42.51
C LYS A 28 -35.21 65.61 -42.60
N ARG A 29 -35.21 65.05 -43.81
CA ARG A 29 -35.08 63.59 -44.02
C ARG A 29 -33.76 63.05 -43.70
N VAL A 30 -32.65 63.70 -44.11
CA VAL A 30 -31.28 63.38 -43.78
C VAL A 30 -31.07 63.41 -42.27
N PHE A 31 -31.52 64.49 -41.61
CA PHE A 31 -31.37 64.65 -40.18
C PHE A 31 -32.17 63.59 -39.37
N SER A 32 -33.38 63.24 -39.82
CA SER A 32 -34.16 62.19 -39.18
C SER A 32 -33.49 60.80 -39.32
N THR A 33 -32.87 60.51 -40.48
CA THR A 33 -32.18 59.26 -40.72
C THR A 33 -30.89 59.20 -39.89
N LEU A 34 -30.14 60.29 -39.78
CA LEU A 34 -28.95 60.40 -38.93
C LEU A 34 -29.30 60.26 -37.45
N LEU A 35 -30.40 60.83 -37.03
CA LEU A 35 -30.82 60.74 -35.64
C LEU A 35 -31.24 59.31 -35.26
N VAL A 36 -32.00 58.64 -36.12
CA VAL A 36 -32.39 57.25 -35.92
C VAL A 36 -31.19 56.33 -35.94
N SER A 37 -30.26 56.46 -36.90
CA SER A 37 -29.04 55.67 -36.91
C SER A 37 -28.12 55.94 -35.69
N GLY A 38 -28.03 57.19 -35.25
CA GLY A 38 -27.32 57.56 -34.06
C GLY A 38 -27.88 56.89 -32.80
N VAL A 39 -29.21 56.86 -32.67
CA VAL A 39 -29.88 56.18 -31.56
C VAL A 39 -29.62 54.68 -31.56
N PHE A 40 -29.64 54.04 -32.73
CA PHE A 40 -29.32 52.59 -32.85
C PHE A 40 -27.87 52.27 -32.47
N ILE A 41 -26.90 53.10 -32.90
CA ILE A 41 -25.49 52.94 -32.57
C ILE A 41 -25.30 53.10 -31.06
N LEU A 42 -25.92 54.09 -30.47
CA LEU A 42 -25.83 54.35 -29.04
C LEU A 42 -26.47 53.25 -28.19
N ALA A 43 -27.65 52.78 -28.61
CA ALA A 43 -28.32 51.64 -27.99
C ALA A 43 -27.46 50.36 -28.08
N GLY A 44 -26.83 50.07 -29.25
CA GLY A 44 -25.94 48.96 -29.47
C GLY A 44 -24.68 49.06 -28.54
N ALA A 45 -24.08 50.23 -28.43
CA ALA A 45 -22.95 50.46 -27.58
C ALA A 45 -23.30 50.24 -26.09
N VAL A 46 -24.42 50.77 -25.61
CA VAL A 46 -24.87 50.59 -24.22
C VAL A 46 -25.16 49.10 -23.96
N THR A 47 -25.84 48.41 -24.87
CA THR A 47 -26.14 47.01 -24.72
C THR A 47 -24.86 46.15 -24.70
N GLY A 48 -23.88 46.49 -25.55
CA GLY A 48 -22.59 45.81 -25.58
C GLY A 48 -21.80 45.97 -24.28
N ILE A 49 -21.78 47.19 -23.72
CA ILE A 49 -21.13 47.46 -22.45
C ILE A 49 -21.82 46.72 -21.30
N LEU A 50 -23.15 46.73 -21.24
CA LEU A 50 -23.92 46.02 -20.24
C LEU A 50 -23.68 44.52 -20.29
N LEU A 51 -23.70 43.94 -21.50
CA LEU A 51 -23.46 42.51 -21.71
C LEU A 51 -22.04 42.12 -21.32
N SER A 52 -21.06 42.92 -21.73
CA SER A 52 -19.65 42.74 -21.36
C SER A 52 -19.44 42.78 -19.84
N TYR A 53 -20.08 43.73 -19.18
CA TYR A 53 -20.02 43.87 -17.72
C TYR A 53 -20.68 42.65 -17.02
N TYR A 54 -21.85 42.24 -17.47
CA TYR A 54 -22.55 41.07 -16.95
C TYR A 54 -21.75 39.77 -17.13
N MET A 55 -21.18 39.54 -18.31
CA MET A 55 -20.32 38.36 -18.56
C MET A 55 -19.05 38.39 -17.74
N SER A 56 -18.43 39.55 -17.59
CA SER A 56 -17.23 39.72 -16.74
C SER A 56 -17.53 39.36 -15.30
N MET A 57 -18.62 39.87 -14.70
CA MET A 57 -19.02 39.53 -13.33
C MET A 57 -19.31 38.02 -13.19
N ARG A 58 -20.06 37.45 -14.11
CA ARG A 58 -20.44 36.02 -14.05
C ARG A 58 -19.26 35.08 -14.18
N SER A 59 -18.21 35.45 -14.90
CA SER A 59 -17.01 34.61 -15.09
C SER A 59 -15.98 34.75 -13.95
N VAL A 60 -15.91 35.92 -13.32
CA VAL A 60 -14.90 36.18 -12.28
C VAL A 60 -15.36 35.72 -10.88
N THR A 61 -16.65 35.80 -10.59
CA THR A 61 -17.18 35.45 -9.26
C THR A 61 -16.87 34.01 -8.85
N PRO A 62 -17.13 32.96 -9.65
CA PRO A 62 -16.84 31.58 -9.26
C PRO A 62 -15.33 31.30 -9.08
N ILE A 63 -14.49 32.00 -9.84
CA ILE A 63 -13.03 31.89 -9.73
C ILE A 63 -12.56 32.48 -8.39
N ASN A 64 -13.09 33.63 -7.99
CA ASN A 64 -12.78 34.24 -6.70
C ASN A 64 -13.26 33.40 -5.50
N ASP A 65 -14.37 32.70 -5.61
CA ASP A 65 -14.87 31.83 -4.56
C ASP A 65 -13.98 30.59 -4.37
N ILE A 66 -13.51 29.99 -5.46
CA ILE A 66 -12.53 28.89 -5.41
C ILE A 66 -11.22 29.36 -4.80
N LEU A 67 -10.72 30.53 -5.21
CA LEU A 67 -9.48 31.10 -4.65
C LEU A 67 -9.61 31.41 -3.16
N ARG A 68 -10.76 31.91 -2.70
CA ARG A 68 -11.02 32.15 -1.27
C ARG A 68 -11.08 30.86 -0.46
N GLN A 69 -11.62 29.78 -1.01
CA GLN A 69 -11.64 28.49 -0.34
C GLN A 69 -10.23 27.90 -0.21
N VAL A 70 -9.43 28.00 -1.25
CA VAL A 70 -8.04 27.50 -1.25
C VAL A 70 -7.12 28.35 -0.38
N SER A 71 -7.26 29.70 -0.40
CA SER A 71 -6.43 30.57 0.44
C SER A 71 -6.77 30.48 1.94
N ARG A 72 -7.94 30.00 2.33
CA ARG A 72 -8.22 29.66 3.74
C ARG A 72 -7.46 28.44 4.25
N SER A 73 -7.01 27.59 3.34
CA SER A 73 -6.25 26.37 3.67
C SER A 73 -4.72 26.57 3.59
N THR A 74 -4.25 27.75 3.20
CA THR A 74 -2.82 27.99 2.98
C THR A 74 -2.46 29.37 3.54
N GLU A 75 -1.68 29.40 4.62
CA GLU A 75 -1.27 30.61 5.36
C GLU A 75 -0.32 31.59 4.61
N HIS A 76 -0.08 31.41 3.31
CA HIS A 76 0.96 32.15 2.56
C HIS A 76 0.43 32.85 1.29
N PHE A 77 -0.51 33.80 1.43
CA PHE A 77 -0.85 34.66 0.30
C PHE A 77 -0.80 36.14 0.73
N GLU A 78 0.37 36.76 0.64
CA GLU A 78 0.54 38.21 0.68
C GLU A 78 0.86 38.72 -0.74
N GLY A 79 0.02 39.67 -1.21
CA GLY A 79 0.36 40.55 -2.33
C GLY A 79 -0.58 40.51 -3.53
N HIS A 80 -0.74 41.66 -4.18
CA HIS A 80 -1.52 41.96 -5.40
C HIS A 80 -1.01 41.17 -6.62
N GLN A 81 -1.25 39.87 -6.68
CA GLN A 81 -0.97 39.08 -7.86
C GLN A 81 -2.22 38.95 -8.74
N SER A 82 -2.04 38.92 -10.06
CA SER A 82 -3.11 38.64 -11.01
C SER A 82 -3.81 37.31 -10.65
N VAL A 83 -5.13 37.26 -10.75
CA VAL A 83 -5.96 36.08 -10.50
C VAL A 83 -5.40 34.83 -11.21
N PHE A 84 -4.84 35.03 -12.38
CA PHE A 84 -4.26 33.96 -13.19
C PHE A 84 -2.94 33.42 -12.61
N SER A 85 -2.10 34.28 -12.05
CA SER A 85 -0.87 33.85 -11.38
C SER A 85 -1.15 33.10 -10.08
N SER A 86 -2.14 33.55 -9.32
CA SER A 86 -2.60 32.85 -8.10
C SER A 86 -3.16 31.48 -8.41
N LEU A 87 -3.95 31.34 -9.49
CA LEU A 87 -4.51 30.07 -9.93
C LEU A 87 -3.41 29.09 -10.37
N LYS A 88 -2.44 29.57 -11.13
CA LYS A 88 -1.26 28.77 -11.55
C LYS A 88 -0.44 28.31 -10.34
N THR A 89 -0.19 29.19 -9.39
CA THR A 89 0.57 28.84 -8.18
C THR A 89 -0.17 27.82 -7.33
N THR A 90 -1.48 27.99 -7.15
CA THR A 90 -2.34 27.05 -6.42
C THR A 90 -2.38 25.69 -7.10
N PHE A 91 -2.54 25.65 -8.42
CA PHE A 91 -2.53 24.40 -9.17
C PHE A 91 -1.19 23.67 -9.04
N ASN A 92 -0.08 24.41 -9.18
CA ASN A 92 1.25 23.84 -9.01
C ASN A 92 1.48 23.33 -7.55
N TYR A 93 0.99 24.06 -6.56
CA TYR A 93 1.05 23.64 -5.16
C TYR A 93 0.24 22.35 -4.92
N LEU A 94 -1.00 22.27 -5.43
CA LEU A 94 -1.83 21.07 -5.31
C LEU A 94 -1.20 19.88 -6.04
N ALA A 95 -0.67 20.09 -7.24
CA ALA A 95 0.03 19.06 -7.99
C ALA A 95 1.27 18.56 -7.22
N ALA A 96 2.11 19.47 -6.72
CA ALA A 96 3.28 19.12 -5.92
C ALA A 96 2.90 18.43 -4.59
N THR A 97 1.80 18.84 -3.95
CA THR A 97 1.32 18.22 -2.71
C THR A 97 0.79 16.81 -2.99
N ASN A 98 0.03 16.62 -4.08
CA ASN A 98 -0.45 15.31 -4.48
C ASN A 98 0.72 14.36 -4.79
N THR A 99 1.75 14.84 -5.47
CA THR A 99 2.96 14.03 -5.73
C THR A 99 3.65 13.65 -4.42
N LYS A 100 3.84 14.61 -3.51
CA LYS A 100 4.43 14.32 -2.18
C LYS A 100 3.61 13.34 -1.36
N LEU A 101 2.27 13.43 -1.41
CA LEU A 101 1.40 12.47 -0.74
C LEU A 101 1.50 11.08 -1.36
N ALA A 102 1.53 10.99 -2.68
CA ALA A 102 1.73 9.73 -3.40
C ALA A 102 3.09 9.10 -3.04
N ASP A 103 4.17 9.89 -3.06
CA ASP A 103 5.51 9.45 -2.68
C ASP A 103 5.57 9.01 -1.20
N ALA A 104 4.87 9.73 -0.31
CA ALA A 104 4.79 9.36 1.11
C ALA A 104 4.04 8.03 1.31
N ILE A 105 2.93 7.81 0.61
CA ILE A 105 2.18 6.55 0.64
C ILE A 105 3.06 5.41 0.10
N GLU A 106 3.72 5.61 -1.03
CA GLU A 106 4.58 4.60 -1.63
C GLU A 106 5.78 4.26 -0.73
N SER A 107 6.36 5.26 -0.06
CA SER A 107 7.44 5.04 0.92
C SER A 107 7.00 4.26 2.17
N GLN A 108 5.71 4.32 2.55
CA GLN A 108 5.16 3.57 3.67
C GLN A 108 4.73 2.14 3.30
N ARG A 109 4.53 1.87 2.02
CA ARG A 109 4.04 0.58 1.52
C ARG A 109 4.88 -0.62 1.97
N PRO A 110 6.23 -0.59 1.93
CA PRO A 110 7.05 -1.69 2.41
C PRO A 110 6.83 -2.01 3.90
N TYR A 111 6.66 -0.99 4.74
CA TYR A 111 6.38 -1.18 6.17
C TYR A 111 5.01 -1.82 6.42
N LEU A 112 3.99 -1.39 5.66
CA LEU A 112 2.66 -1.98 5.73
C LEU A 112 2.65 -3.44 5.23
N ARG A 113 3.37 -3.74 4.14
CA ARG A 113 3.54 -5.11 3.64
C ARG A 113 4.22 -6.01 4.65
N ASN A 114 5.28 -5.53 5.30
CA ASN A 114 5.99 -6.26 6.36
C ASN A 114 5.08 -6.49 7.58
N ALA A 115 4.37 -5.47 8.06
CA ALA A 115 3.42 -5.61 9.15
C ALA A 115 2.29 -6.60 8.82
N PHE A 116 1.78 -6.59 7.59
CA PHE A 116 0.77 -7.53 7.12
C PHE A 116 1.34 -8.96 7.06
N MET A 117 2.53 -9.14 6.50
CA MET A 117 3.21 -10.45 6.48
C MET A 117 3.39 -11.02 7.88
N ASN A 118 3.81 -10.20 8.84
CA ASN A 118 3.94 -10.63 10.24
C ASN A 118 2.59 -11.09 10.83
N ARG A 119 1.50 -10.38 10.56
CA ARG A 119 0.17 -10.81 11.01
C ARG A 119 -0.26 -12.13 10.37
N LEU A 120 0.07 -12.36 9.10
CA LEU A 120 -0.23 -13.62 8.41
C LEU A 120 0.51 -14.80 9.05
N ILE A 121 1.81 -14.67 9.28
CA ILE A 121 2.63 -15.78 9.84
C ILE A 121 2.33 -16.06 11.33
N TYR A 122 1.78 -15.07 12.07
CA TYR A 122 1.35 -15.28 13.46
C TYR A 122 -0.12 -15.64 13.61
N GLY A 123 -0.89 -15.65 12.52
CA GLY A 123 -2.32 -15.97 12.54
C GLY A 123 -3.17 -14.94 13.30
N ASP A 124 -2.76 -13.66 13.31
CA ASP A 124 -3.40 -12.60 14.07
C ASP A 124 -4.56 -11.95 13.29
N PHE A 125 -5.53 -12.77 12.87
CA PHE A 125 -6.78 -12.34 12.25
C PHE A 125 -7.96 -12.87 13.05
N LYS A 126 -8.88 -11.96 13.44
CA LYS A 126 -10.00 -12.28 14.32
C LYS A 126 -11.33 -12.42 13.60
N ALA A 127 -11.44 -11.86 12.41
CA ALA A 127 -12.67 -11.85 11.64
C ALA A 127 -12.43 -12.39 10.23
N ASP A 128 -13.38 -13.17 9.72
CA ASP A 128 -13.36 -13.67 8.35
C ASP A 128 -13.29 -12.51 7.36
N GLY A 129 -12.40 -12.59 6.38
CA GLY A 129 -12.21 -11.57 5.36
C GLY A 129 -11.45 -10.32 5.82
N GLU A 130 -10.84 -10.32 7.01
CA GLU A 130 -9.98 -9.21 7.48
C GLU A 130 -8.66 -9.20 6.72
N ALA A 131 -8.08 -10.37 6.48
CA ALA A 131 -6.81 -10.51 5.78
C ALA A 131 -6.90 -9.98 4.34
N GLU A 132 -7.99 -10.30 3.63
CA GLU A 132 -8.21 -9.87 2.25
C GLU A 132 -8.34 -8.35 2.12
N LYS A 133 -9.04 -7.71 3.07
CA LYS A 133 -9.16 -6.24 3.08
C LYS A 133 -7.81 -5.56 3.25
N ILE A 134 -6.97 -6.11 4.12
CA ILE A 134 -5.61 -5.57 4.32
C ILE A 134 -4.75 -5.87 3.09
N ALA A 135 -4.87 -7.06 2.49
CA ALA A 135 -4.18 -7.41 1.25
C ALA A 135 -4.44 -6.40 0.13
N GLU A 136 -5.70 -5.99 -0.06
CA GLU A 136 -6.07 -4.94 -1.01
C GLU A 136 -5.38 -3.60 -0.71
N HIS A 137 -5.30 -3.20 0.56
CA HIS A 137 -4.67 -1.94 0.98
C HIS A 137 -3.15 -1.94 0.77
N VAL A 138 -2.49 -3.08 1.00
CA VAL A 138 -1.04 -3.20 0.78
C VAL A 138 -0.67 -3.55 -0.66
N GLY A 139 -1.68 -3.73 -1.52
CA GLY A 139 -1.50 -4.06 -2.93
C GLY A 139 -0.91 -5.45 -3.13
N PHE A 140 -1.36 -6.42 -2.35
CA PHE A 140 -1.03 -7.84 -2.52
C PHE A 140 -2.18 -8.53 -3.27
N GLU A 141 -1.85 -9.17 -4.40
CA GLU A 141 -2.84 -9.90 -5.19
C GLU A 141 -3.12 -11.27 -4.57
N TRP A 142 -4.35 -11.47 -4.11
CA TRP A 142 -4.78 -12.68 -3.43
C TRP A 142 -5.89 -13.45 -4.14
N ARG A 143 -6.64 -12.79 -5.05
CA ARG A 143 -7.80 -13.40 -5.72
C ARG A 143 -7.36 -14.48 -6.71
N ASP A 144 -8.10 -15.59 -6.72
CA ASP A 144 -7.86 -16.73 -7.60
C ASP A 144 -6.42 -17.29 -7.50
N ARG A 145 -5.84 -17.26 -6.29
CA ARG A 145 -4.50 -17.79 -6.00
C ARG A 145 -4.54 -18.81 -4.87
N VAL A 146 -3.60 -19.71 -4.90
CA VAL A 146 -3.21 -20.59 -3.79
C VAL A 146 -1.88 -20.11 -3.24
N PHE A 147 -1.67 -20.30 -1.95
CA PHE A 147 -0.54 -19.72 -1.24
C PHE A 147 0.36 -20.80 -0.65
N GLY A 148 1.60 -20.46 -0.41
CA GLY A 148 2.52 -21.25 0.36
C GLY A 148 3.65 -20.42 0.90
N VAL A 149 4.15 -20.83 2.04
CA VAL A 149 5.27 -20.20 2.72
C VAL A 149 6.54 -20.94 2.42
N VAL A 150 7.59 -20.20 2.05
CA VAL A 150 8.96 -20.68 1.97
C VAL A 150 9.77 -19.94 3.03
N LEU A 151 10.44 -20.69 3.87
CA LEU A 151 11.32 -20.17 4.88
C LEU A 151 12.78 -20.39 4.45
N PHE A 152 13.50 -19.32 4.22
CA PHE A 152 14.93 -19.36 3.93
C PHE A 152 15.72 -19.26 5.22
N ARG A 153 16.69 -20.14 5.40
CA ARG A 153 17.60 -20.13 6.54
C ARG A 153 19.04 -20.31 6.11
N PHE A 154 19.94 -19.56 6.73
CA PHE A 154 21.37 -19.74 6.56
C PHE A 154 21.89 -20.70 7.62
N HIS A 155 22.58 -21.78 7.18
CA HIS A 155 23.28 -22.69 8.06
C HIS A 155 24.71 -22.19 8.26
N LEU A 156 25.01 -21.71 9.45
CA LEU A 156 26.37 -21.50 9.88
C LEU A 156 26.91 -22.81 10.46
N PHE A 157 28.07 -23.22 9.99
CA PHE A 157 28.73 -24.40 10.57
C PHE A 157 29.02 -24.16 12.06
N PRO A 158 28.88 -25.19 12.92
CA PRO A 158 29.12 -25.08 14.35
C PRO A 158 30.58 -24.69 14.62
N GLY A 159 30.77 -23.45 14.98
CA GLY A 159 32.02 -22.85 15.45
C GLY A 159 31.64 -21.61 16.25
N ASP A 160 32.48 -21.16 17.16
CA ASP A 160 32.20 -19.97 17.96
C ASP A 160 31.67 -18.84 17.10
N VAL A 161 30.39 -18.46 17.32
CA VAL A 161 29.76 -17.36 16.60
C VAL A 161 30.45 -16.06 16.99
N ARG A 162 31.25 -15.50 16.09
CA ARG A 162 31.92 -14.22 16.30
C ARG A 162 31.02 -13.07 15.88
N GLU A 163 31.26 -11.90 16.44
CA GLU A 163 30.55 -10.66 16.03
C GLU A 163 30.66 -10.35 14.53
N GLU A 164 31.77 -10.79 13.91
CA GLU A 164 31.98 -10.69 12.46
C GLU A 164 31.01 -11.58 11.66
N ASP A 165 30.69 -12.77 12.18
CA ASP A 165 29.77 -13.71 11.55
C ASP A 165 28.33 -13.19 11.58
N MET A 166 27.93 -12.51 12.67
CA MET A 166 26.62 -11.84 12.75
C MET A 166 26.48 -10.69 11.75
N LYS A 167 27.53 -9.88 11.57
CA LYS A 167 27.54 -8.80 10.55
C LYS A 167 27.44 -9.37 9.15
N LEU A 168 28.13 -10.48 8.88
CA LEU A 168 28.06 -11.20 7.62
C LEU A 168 26.65 -11.74 7.38
N MET A 169 26.02 -12.31 8.41
CA MET A 169 24.65 -12.82 8.35
C MET A 169 23.64 -11.74 8.00
N CYS A 170 23.68 -10.60 8.69
CA CYS A 170 22.82 -9.46 8.35
C CYS A 170 22.99 -9.03 6.89
N SER A 171 24.22 -9.03 6.38
CA SER A 171 24.53 -8.70 5.00
C SER A 171 23.94 -9.74 4.02
N CYS A 172 23.99 -11.02 4.38
CA CYS A 172 23.40 -12.11 3.60
C CYS A 172 21.86 -12.00 3.54
N ILE A 173 21.22 -11.69 4.68
CA ILE A 173 19.76 -11.47 4.74
C ILE A 173 19.35 -10.30 3.86
N LEU A 174 20.04 -9.16 3.94
CA LEU A 174 19.75 -8.00 3.11
C LEU A 174 19.89 -8.33 1.61
N SER A 175 20.97 -9.03 1.23
CA SER A 175 21.17 -9.47 -0.15
C SER A 175 20.08 -10.42 -0.62
N LEU A 176 19.64 -11.35 0.23
CA LEU A 176 18.54 -12.26 -0.08
C LEU A 176 17.23 -11.50 -0.29
N MET A 177 16.90 -10.54 0.60
CA MET A 177 15.69 -9.74 0.49
C MET A 177 15.69 -8.90 -0.79
N GLU A 178 16.84 -8.31 -1.17
CA GLU A 178 16.99 -7.55 -2.41
C GLU A 178 16.76 -8.43 -3.66
N VAL A 179 17.27 -9.65 -3.64
CA VAL A 179 17.04 -10.61 -4.74
C VAL A 179 15.58 -11.04 -4.78
N ILE A 180 14.94 -11.32 -3.63
CA ILE A 180 13.52 -11.67 -3.57
C ILE A 180 12.66 -10.54 -4.15
N GLU A 181 12.92 -9.28 -3.76
CA GLU A 181 12.18 -8.13 -4.26
C GLU A 181 12.29 -7.98 -5.79
N LYS A 182 13.45 -8.27 -6.34
CA LYS A 182 13.71 -8.20 -7.77
C LYS A 182 13.08 -9.36 -8.56
N GLU A 183 13.21 -10.60 -8.05
CA GLU A 183 12.76 -11.79 -8.76
C GLU A 183 11.26 -12.06 -8.59
N VAL A 184 10.69 -11.64 -7.45
CA VAL A 184 9.28 -11.89 -7.10
C VAL A 184 8.64 -10.64 -6.48
N PRO A 185 8.48 -9.55 -7.25
CA PRO A 185 8.03 -8.24 -6.72
C PRO A 185 6.62 -8.28 -6.11
N ASP A 186 5.78 -9.22 -6.56
CA ASP A 186 4.40 -9.36 -6.07
C ASP A 186 4.29 -10.21 -4.79
N SER A 187 5.39 -10.78 -4.29
CA SER A 187 5.42 -11.59 -3.07
C SER A 187 5.42 -10.73 -1.81
N LEU A 188 5.06 -11.34 -0.68
CA LEU A 188 5.28 -10.77 0.64
C LEU A 188 6.45 -11.48 1.31
N TYR A 189 7.34 -10.72 1.93
CA TYR A 189 8.46 -11.29 2.66
C TYR A 189 8.79 -10.48 3.91
N THR A 190 9.40 -11.15 4.90
CA THR A 190 9.87 -10.52 6.13
C THR A 190 11.09 -11.28 6.66
N SER A 191 11.97 -10.60 7.38
CA SER A 191 13.02 -11.27 8.13
C SER A 191 12.55 -11.61 9.53
N LEU A 192 12.85 -12.81 10.00
CA LEU A 192 12.62 -13.25 11.37
C LEU A 192 13.96 -13.46 12.07
N GLY A 193 14.26 -12.56 13.00
CA GLY A 193 15.57 -12.56 13.64
C GLY A 193 16.71 -12.24 12.66
N GLU A 194 17.87 -12.79 12.94
CA GLU A 194 19.10 -12.52 12.19
C GLU A 194 19.47 -13.64 11.19
N GLU A 195 18.70 -14.73 11.13
CA GLU A 195 19.07 -15.94 10.41
C GLU A 195 18.05 -16.38 9.36
N GLN A 196 16.85 -15.81 9.33
CA GLN A 196 15.73 -16.33 8.56
C GLN A 196 15.01 -15.26 7.77
N VAL A 197 14.58 -15.62 6.56
CA VAL A 197 13.67 -14.82 5.74
C VAL A 197 12.46 -15.68 5.37
N VAL A 198 11.27 -15.18 5.63
CA VAL A 198 10.01 -15.83 5.28
C VAL A 198 9.47 -15.18 4.02
N LEU A 199 9.14 -15.99 3.03
CA LEU A 199 8.57 -15.59 1.75
C LEU A 199 7.19 -16.22 1.59
N LEU A 200 6.17 -15.42 1.34
CA LEU A 200 4.84 -15.86 0.95
C LEU A 200 4.68 -15.73 -0.55
N LEU A 201 4.39 -16.83 -1.20
CA LEU A 201 4.13 -16.91 -2.63
C LEU A 201 2.66 -17.18 -2.89
N GLY A 202 2.11 -16.50 -3.90
CA GLY A 202 0.78 -16.74 -4.41
C GLY A 202 0.84 -17.21 -5.86
N ILE A 203 0.44 -18.44 -6.14
CA ILE A 203 0.39 -19.04 -7.47
C ILE A 203 -1.06 -19.05 -7.97
N ALA A 204 -1.28 -18.79 -9.25
CA ALA A 204 -2.62 -18.80 -9.83
C ALA A 204 -3.31 -20.17 -9.63
N LYS A 205 -4.59 -20.16 -9.22
CA LYS A 205 -5.35 -21.37 -8.91
C LYS A 205 -5.43 -22.36 -10.06
N GLU A 206 -5.36 -21.88 -11.30
CA GLU A 206 -5.30 -22.71 -12.51
C GLU A 206 -4.06 -23.60 -12.56
N ARG A 207 -2.98 -23.20 -11.89
CA ARG A 207 -1.69 -23.92 -11.82
C ARG A 207 -1.44 -24.60 -10.48
N GLU A 208 -2.48 -24.75 -9.70
CA GLU A 208 -2.43 -25.36 -8.37
C GLU A 208 -1.74 -26.73 -8.35
N SER A 209 -1.94 -27.55 -9.39
CA SER A 209 -1.30 -28.89 -9.50
C SER A 209 0.21 -28.84 -9.68
N LEU A 210 0.74 -27.71 -10.16
CA LEU A 210 2.18 -27.47 -10.39
C LEU A 210 2.78 -26.56 -9.31
N PHE A 211 2.06 -26.35 -8.22
CA PHE A 211 2.46 -25.40 -7.16
C PHE A 211 3.88 -25.63 -6.68
N GLN A 212 4.22 -26.87 -6.34
CA GLN A 212 5.53 -27.21 -5.82
C GLN A 212 6.64 -26.94 -6.85
N GLU A 213 6.41 -27.34 -8.10
CA GLU A 213 7.38 -27.17 -9.20
C GLU A 213 7.64 -25.68 -9.48
N GLU A 214 6.58 -24.85 -9.51
CA GLU A 214 6.71 -23.40 -9.72
C GLU A 214 7.44 -22.71 -8.56
N VAL A 215 7.15 -23.10 -7.33
CA VAL A 215 7.85 -22.57 -6.17
C VAL A 215 9.31 -22.98 -6.15
N GLU A 216 9.64 -24.24 -6.51
CA GLU A 216 11.03 -24.72 -6.65
C GLU A 216 11.78 -23.92 -7.72
N GLU A 217 11.16 -23.64 -8.85
CA GLU A 217 11.76 -22.81 -9.91
C GLU A 217 12.07 -21.40 -9.42
N ILE A 218 11.17 -20.80 -8.63
CA ILE A 218 11.39 -19.49 -8.00
C ILE A 218 12.56 -19.54 -7.01
N ILE A 219 12.61 -20.56 -6.16
CA ILE A 219 13.70 -20.73 -5.18
C ILE A 219 15.04 -20.89 -5.90
N LEU A 220 15.10 -21.68 -6.97
CA LEU A 220 16.32 -21.88 -7.76
C LEU A 220 16.78 -20.57 -8.40
N ARG A 221 15.88 -19.78 -8.99
CA ARG A 221 16.20 -18.44 -9.54
C ARG A 221 16.75 -17.50 -8.47
N ILE A 222 16.16 -17.48 -7.29
CA ILE A 222 16.67 -16.68 -6.16
C ILE A 222 18.08 -17.13 -5.80
N ARG A 223 18.34 -18.42 -5.71
CA ARG A 223 19.67 -18.98 -5.40
C ARG A 223 20.72 -18.68 -6.46
N GLU A 224 20.35 -18.69 -7.74
CA GLU A 224 21.23 -18.37 -8.86
C GLU A 224 21.63 -16.87 -8.87
N ASN A 225 20.77 -15.99 -8.40
CA ASN A 225 21.00 -14.55 -8.36
C ASN A 225 21.70 -14.06 -7.08
N ILE A 226 21.94 -14.96 -6.12
CA ILE A 226 22.76 -14.69 -4.93
C ILE A 226 24.20 -15.14 -5.19
N SER A 227 25.17 -14.53 -4.50
CA SER A 227 26.58 -14.96 -4.61
C SER A 227 26.73 -16.43 -4.20
N PHE A 228 27.58 -17.18 -4.92
CA PHE A 228 27.78 -18.62 -4.74
C PHE A 228 28.10 -19.00 -3.28
N SER A 229 28.95 -18.23 -2.62
CA SER A 229 29.33 -18.49 -1.20
C SER A 229 28.17 -18.35 -0.21
N ILE A 230 27.15 -17.57 -0.56
CA ILE A 230 25.92 -17.40 0.23
C ILE A 230 24.92 -18.50 -0.13
N ALA A 231 24.78 -18.80 -1.43
CA ALA A 231 23.86 -19.81 -1.94
C ALA A 231 24.13 -21.21 -1.40
N GLU A 232 25.41 -21.58 -1.18
CA GLU A 232 25.78 -22.89 -0.60
C GLU A 232 25.27 -23.07 0.84
N LYS A 233 25.14 -21.99 1.60
CA LYS A 233 24.67 -22.00 2.99
C LYS A 233 23.18 -21.73 3.14
N LEU A 234 22.49 -21.46 2.04
CA LEU A 234 21.08 -21.09 2.04
C LEU A 234 20.21 -22.32 1.79
N PHE A 235 19.38 -22.65 2.77
CA PHE A 235 18.36 -23.69 2.69
C PHE A 235 16.98 -23.08 2.61
N ALA A 236 16.09 -23.74 1.89
CA ALA A 236 14.71 -23.33 1.72
C ALA A 236 13.77 -24.43 2.23
N TYR A 237 12.89 -24.07 3.15
CA TYR A 237 11.91 -24.97 3.75
C TYR A 237 10.52 -24.55 3.28
N GLY A 238 9.87 -25.41 2.49
CA GLY A 238 8.53 -25.18 1.97
C GLY A 238 7.45 -25.78 2.88
N GLY A 239 6.46 -24.94 3.22
CA GLY A 239 5.25 -25.39 3.91
C GLY A 239 4.26 -26.07 2.96
N ASN A 240 3.09 -26.46 3.50
CA ASN A 240 2.00 -26.95 2.68
C ASN A 240 1.34 -25.81 1.89
N ARG A 241 0.73 -26.19 0.77
CA ARG A 241 -0.15 -25.30 0.01
C ARG A 241 -1.43 -25.02 0.79
N VAL A 242 -1.90 -23.77 0.76
CA VAL A 242 -3.14 -23.33 1.41
C VAL A 242 -3.98 -22.47 0.44
N GLU A 243 -5.29 -22.42 0.67
CA GLU A 243 -6.22 -21.75 -0.24
C GLU A 243 -6.60 -20.34 0.21
N THR A 244 -6.46 -20.02 1.48
CA THR A 244 -6.84 -18.72 2.06
C THR A 244 -5.68 -18.04 2.77
N LEU A 245 -5.77 -16.72 2.92
CA LEU A 245 -4.75 -15.96 3.62
C LEU A 245 -4.68 -16.28 5.12
N GLU A 246 -5.79 -16.63 5.72
CA GLU A 246 -5.84 -17.02 7.13
C GLU A 246 -5.09 -18.34 7.40
N GLN A 247 -5.01 -19.21 6.40
CA GLN A 247 -4.28 -20.48 6.50
C GLN A 247 -2.77 -20.34 6.30
N VAL A 248 -2.28 -19.16 5.93
CA VAL A 248 -0.83 -18.90 5.75
C VAL A 248 -0.04 -19.22 7.02
N TYR A 249 -0.62 -18.99 8.18
CA TYR A 249 -0.05 -19.39 9.46
C TYR A 249 0.26 -20.89 9.53
N GLU A 250 -0.64 -21.74 9.05
CA GLU A 250 -0.45 -23.20 9.01
C GLU A 250 0.73 -23.57 8.08
N SER A 251 0.77 -22.98 6.89
CA SER A 251 1.89 -23.19 5.95
C SER A 251 3.22 -22.75 6.56
N TYR A 252 3.25 -21.60 7.26
CA TYR A 252 4.44 -21.15 7.96
C TYR A 252 4.88 -22.10 9.08
N GLN A 253 3.94 -22.61 9.88
CA GLN A 253 4.26 -23.59 10.93
C GLN A 253 4.86 -24.87 10.35
N ASN A 254 4.28 -25.38 9.25
CA ASN A 254 4.76 -26.57 8.59
C ASN A 254 6.16 -26.38 7.96
N ALA A 255 6.43 -25.20 7.38
CA ALA A 255 7.77 -24.84 6.92
C ALA A 255 8.78 -24.77 8.07
N SER A 256 8.38 -24.13 9.18
CA SER A 256 9.21 -24.00 10.39
C SER A 256 9.51 -25.35 11.04
N TYR A 257 8.55 -26.28 10.98
CA TYR A 257 8.73 -27.64 11.48
C TYR A 257 9.88 -28.36 10.75
N MET A 258 9.99 -28.19 9.42
CA MET A 258 11.01 -28.83 8.62
C MET A 258 12.45 -28.39 8.96
N ILE A 259 12.63 -27.18 9.53
CA ILE A 259 13.96 -26.74 10.01
C ILE A 259 14.51 -27.67 11.10
N PHE A 260 13.63 -28.26 11.86
CA PHE A 260 13.96 -29.03 13.05
C PHE A 260 13.98 -30.55 12.79
N ASP A 261 13.39 -31.00 11.70
CA ASP A 261 13.40 -32.42 11.29
C ASP A 261 14.67 -32.78 10.50
N GLU A 262 15.69 -31.91 10.53
CA GLU A 262 16.96 -32.14 9.85
C GLU A 262 17.73 -33.29 10.48
N ASN A 263 17.66 -34.46 9.84
CA ASN A 263 18.68 -35.47 9.98
C ASN A 263 19.91 -35.04 9.19
N ASP A 264 21.11 -35.17 9.76
CA ASP A 264 22.44 -34.67 9.34
C ASP A 264 22.91 -34.91 7.90
N GLN A 265 22.04 -35.24 6.96
CA GLN A 265 22.37 -35.54 5.56
C GLN A 265 21.53 -34.71 4.59
N ILE A 266 21.80 -33.40 4.52
CA ILE A 266 21.10 -32.52 3.59
C ILE A 266 21.87 -32.50 2.27
N GLU A 267 21.52 -33.40 1.34
CA GLU A 267 21.97 -33.33 -0.06
C GLU A 267 21.14 -32.31 -0.87
N ASN A 268 19.88 -32.03 -0.46
CA ASN A 268 18.97 -31.13 -1.17
C ASN A 268 18.77 -29.82 -0.42
N PRO A 269 19.07 -28.67 -1.03
CA PRO A 269 18.88 -27.36 -0.40
C PRO A 269 17.41 -26.92 -0.32
N ILE A 270 16.46 -27.68 -0.88
CA ILE A 270 15.02 -27.41 -0.83
C ILE A 270 14.34 -28.58 -0.14
N ILE A 271 13.70 -28.31 0.98
CA ILE A 271 13.05 -29.30 1.84
C ILE A 271 11.57 -28.94 1.96
N TRP A 272 10.70 -29.89 1.59
CA TRP A 272 9.26 -29.68 1.66
C TRP A 272 8.66 -30.40 2.86
N TYR A 273 7.67 -29.74 3.45
CA TYR A 273 6.82 -30.39 4.44
C TYR A 273 6.12 -31.58 3.80
N ARG A 274 6.24 -32.72 4.46
CA ARG A 274 5.54 -33.95 4.10
C ARG A 274 4.60 -34.31 5.22
N GLU A 275 3.33 -34.42 4.89
CA GLU A 275 2.34 -34.94 5.82
C GLU A 275 2.68 -36.40 6.12
N SER A 276 3.41 -36.65 7.21
CA SER A 276 3.63 -38.01 7.69
C SER A 276 2.31 -38.52 8.24
N ALA A 277 1.77 -39.56 7.64
CA ALA A 277 0.54 -40.21 8.10
C ALA A 277 0.77 -40.79 9.51
N GLY A 278 0.59 -39.98 10.55
CA GLY A 278 0.68 -40.46 11.94
C GLY A 278 0.88 -39.43 13.02
N ASP A 279 1.62 -38.37 12.79
CA ASP A 279 1.93 -37.43 13.87
C ASP A 279 1.65 -35.98 13.49
N VAL A 280 0.41 -35.55 13.69
CA VAL A 280 0.14 -34.12 13.89
C VAL A 280 0.75 -33.78 15.23
N LEU A 281 2.00 -33.31 15.22
CA LEU A 281 2.65 -32.70 16.38
C LEU A 281 1.80 -31.53 16.83
N LYS A 282 0.90 -31.78 17.78
CA LYS A 282 0.07 -30.74 18.40
C LYS A 282 0.99 -29.94 19.32
N TYR A 283 1.58 -28.86 18.76
CA TYR A 283 2.24 -27.87 19.60
C TYR A 283 1.24 -27.30 20.60
N PRO A 284 1.66 -26.99 21.83
CA PRO A 284 0.74 -26.47 22.85
C PRO A 284 0.02 -25.21 22.36
N PRO A 285 -1.28 -25.07 22.63
CA PRO A 285 -2.05 -23.92 22.19
C PRO A 285 -1.47 -22.61 22.74
N GLN A 286 -1.60 -21.53 21.94
CA GLN A 286 -1.11 -20.18 22.29
C GLN A 286 -1.73 -19.60 23.57
N ASP A 287 -2.81 -20.16 24.07
CA ASP A 287 -3.48 -19.76 25.32
C ASP A 287 -2.78 -20.24 26.60
N LEU A 288 -1.71 -21.05 26.46
CA LEU A 288 -0.90 -21.53 27.59
C LEU A 288 -0.43 -20.39 28.50
N GLN A 289 0.05 -19.29 27.91
CA GLN A 289 0.50 -18.12 28.66
C GLN A 289 -0.65 -17.49 29.48
N VAL A 290 -1.83 -17.42 28.89
CA VAL A 290 -3.02 -16.85 29.54
C VAL A 290 -3.49 -17.77 30.66
N ARG A 291 -3.53 -19.07 30.40
CA ARG A 291 -3.97 -20.10 31.33
C ARG A 291 -3.07 -20.17 32.57
N LEU A 292 -1.76 -20.27 32.37
CA LEU A 292 -0.78 -20.27 33.46
C LEU A 292 -0.79 -18.95 34.24
N GLY A 293 -0.90 -17.82 33.52
CA GLY A 293 -1.02 -16.49 34.12
C GLY A 293 -2.24 -16.36 35.04
N HIS A 294 -3.39 -16.93 34.67
CA HIS A 294 -4.59 -16.93 35.51
C HIS A 294 -4.39 -17.68 36.83
N PHE A 295 -3.79 -18.88 36.80
CA PHE A 295 -3.54 -19.66 38.02
C PHE A 295 -2.59 -18.91 38.98
N VAL A 296 -1.52 -18.30 38.44
CA VAL A 296 -0.56 -17.55 39.26
C VAL A 296 -1.21 -16.29 39.86
N MET A 297 -1.94 -15.53 39.07
CA MET A 297 -2.65 -14.33 39.56
C MET A 297 -3.74 -14.65 40.57
N ALA A 298 -4.35 -15.82 40.47
CA ALA A 298 -5.35 -16.31 41.43
C ALA A 298 -4.73 -16.92 42.71
N GLY A 299 -3.38 -17.11 42.77
CA GLY A 299 -2.70 -17.80 43.86
C GLY A 299 -3.04 -19.29 43.92
N ASP A 300 -3.56 -19.86 42.83
CA ASP A 300 -3.94 -21.28 42.77
C ASP A 300 -2.74 -22.15 42.37
N GLY A 301 -1.90 -22.44 43.34
CA GLY A 301 -0.73 -23.29 43.16
C GLY A 301 -1.06 -24.74 42.76
N ARG A 302 -2.25 -25.28 43.12
CA ARG A 302 -2.63 -26.63 42.69
C ARG A 302 -3.03 -26.63 41.24
N GLY A 303 -3.89 -25.69 40.80
CA GLY A 303 -4.30 -25.56 39.43
C GLY A 303 -3.10 -25.30 38.50
N LEU A 304 -2.10 -24.54 38.96
CA LEU A 304 -0.84 -24.33 38.22
C LEU A 304 -0.03 -25.63 38.07
N HIS A 305 0.09 -26.40 39.14
CA HIS A 305 0.81 -27.69 39.14
C HIS A 305 0.14 -28.69 38.20
N ASP A 306 -1.19 -28.86 38.31
CA ASP A 306 -1.94 -29.76 37.48
C ASP A 306 -1.86 -29.38 35.98
N ALA A 307 -1.90 -28.09 35.68
CA ALA A 307 -1.75 -27.59 34.31
C ALA A 307 -0.35 -27.85 33.74
N LEU A 308 0.72 -27.65 34.54
CA LEU A 308 2.08 -27.95 34.12
C LEU A 308 2.29 -29.47 33.95
N GLU A 309 1.74 -30.28 34.83
CA GLU A 309 1.80 -31.75 34.73
C GLU A 309 1.08 -32.24 33.49
N GLU A 310 -0.11 -31.69 33.19
CA GLU A 310 -0.87 -31.98 31.96
C GLU A 310 -0.03 -31.66 30.70
N ILE A 311 0.63 -30.49 30.69
CA ILE A 311 1.46 -30.06 29.58
C ILE A 311 2.66 -31.00 29.41
N MET A 312 3.39 -31.27 30.49
CA MET A 312 4.56 -32.16 30.46
C MET A 312 4.17 -33.58 30.03
N LYS A 313 3.09 -34.11 30.58
CA LYS A 313 2.59 -35.44 30.22
C LYS A 313 2.16 -35.50 28.76
N LYS A 314 1.33 -34.58 28.31
CA LYS A 314 0.74 -34.58 26.98
C LYS A 314 1.76 -34.31 25.88
N TYR A 315 2.66 -33.36 26.09
CA TYR A 315 3.57 -32.90 25.03
C TYR A 315 4.97 -33.51 25.09
N ILE A 316 5.47 -33.86 26.27
CA ILE A 316 6.82 -34.47 26.40
C ILE A 316 6.74 -35.99 26.48
N ILE A 317 5.83 -36.52 27.28
CA ILE A 317 5.80 -37.96 27.57
C ILE A 317 4.97 -38.74 26.52
N GLU A 318 3.74 -38.31 26.27
CA GLU A 318 2.80 -39.01 25.39
C GLU A 318 3.06 -38.77 23.91
N ASN A 319 3.38 -37.55 23.49
CA ASN A 319 3.64 -37.21 22.08
C ASN A 319 5.08 -37.46 21.63
N ASN A 320 5.96 -37.89 22.53
CA ASN A 320 7.37 -38.17 22.24
C ASN A 320 8.04 -37.11 21.37
N LEU A 321 7.81 -35.81 21.75
CA LEU A 321 8.34 -34.68 21.02
C LEU A 321 9.86 -34.81 20.83
N PRO A 322 10.39 -34.45 19.65
CA PRO A 322 11.82 -34.35 19.45
C PRO A 322 12.48 -33.46 20.49
N VAL A 323 13.72 -33.77 20.87
CA VAL A 323 14.44 -33.13 21.99
C VAL A 323 14.47 -31.60 21.87
N TYR A 324 14.61 -31.09 20.67
CA TYR A 324 14.63 -29.64 20.40
C TYR A 324 13.28 -28.98 20.67
N LEU A 325 12.13 -29.61 20.30
CA LEU A 325 10.81 -29.08 20.63
C LEU A 325 10.54 -29.14 22.13
N GLN A 326 11.06 -30.16 22.82
CA GLN A 326 11.03 -30.19 24.28
C GLN A 326 11.80 -29.01 24.87
N GLN A 327 12.99 -28.69 24.35
CA GLN A 327 13.78 -27.53 24.77
C GLN A 327 13.09 -26.21 24.48
N MET A 328 12.45 -26.08 23.30
CA MET A 328 11.69 -24.90 22.93
C MET A 328 10.47 -24.69 23.84
N LEU A 329 9.71 -25.75 24.10
CA LEU A 329 8.58 -25.72 25.05
C LEU A 329 9.04 -25.31 26.47
N LEU A 330 10.15 -25.87 26.95
CA LEU A 330 10.70 -25.52 28.26
C LEU A 330 11.16 -24.04 28.29
N SER A 331 11.79 -23.55 27.24
CA SER A 331 12.21 -22.14 27.14
C SER A 331 11.01 -21.20 27.10
N GLU A 332 9.93 -21.58 26.41
CA GLU A 332 8.70 -20.81 26.39
C GLU A 332 8.02 -20.77 27.77
N LEU A 333 7.91 -21.91 28.43
CA LEU A 333 7.41 -22.00 29.81
C LEU A 333 8.24 -21.13 30.78
N GLN A 334 9.56 -21.18 30.69
CA GLN A 334 10.45 -20.30 31.45
C GLN A 334 10.14 -18.82 31.17
N SER A 335 10.03 -18.42 29.91
CA SER A 335 9.72 -17.04 29.53
C SER A 335 8.37 -16.57 30.05
N VAL A 336 7.38 -17.46 30.11
CA VAL A 336 6.07 -17.18 30.70
C VAL A 336 6.19 -16.95 32.20
N ILE A 337 6.91 -17.84 32.90
CA ILE A 337 7.14 -17.74 34.33
C ILE A 337 7.86 -16.41 34.66
N PHE A 338 8.96 -16.09 34.00
CA PHE A 338 9.67 -14.83 34.21
C PHE A 338 8.80 -13.59 33.99
N ARG A 339 7.95 -13.58 32.95
CA ARG A 339 7.01 -12.48 32.72
C ARG A 339 5.97 -12.34 33.82
N ILE A 340 5.49 -13.45 34.35
CA ILE A 340 4.53 -13.46 35.45
C ILE A 340 5.17 -12.95 36.73
N ILE A 341 6.37 -13.42 37.07
CA ILE A 341 7.14 -12.97 38.23
C ILE A 341 7.43 -11.45 38.14
N GLY A 342 7.89 -10.97 37.00
CA GLY A 342 8.08 -9.54 36.76
C GLY A 342 6.84 -8.69 36.95
N ARG A 343 5.62 -9.23 36.62
CA ARG A 343 4.34 -8.54 36.88
C ARG A 343 3.94 -8.53 38.35
N ILE A 344 4.36 -9.51 39.13
CA ILE A 344 4.03 -9.60 40.56
C ILE A 344 5.01 -8.72 41.41
N GLY A 345 6.06 -8.18 40.78
CA GLY A 345 7.00 -7.27 41.43
C GLY A 345 8.00 -7.98 42.35
N MET A 346 8.23 -9.28 42.18
CA MET A 346 9.36 -9.97 42.82
C MET A 346 10.64 -9.50 42.13
N GLY A 347 11.60 -8.96 42.92
CA GLY A 347 12.89 -8.53 42.42
C GLY A 347 13.80 -9.72 42.09
N GLU A 348 14.92 -9.46 41.37
CA GLU A 348 15.91 -10.47 40.98
C GLU A 348 16.59 -11.17 42.20
N GLU A 349 16.41 -10.66 43.43
CA GLU A 349 16.99 -11.20 44.63
C GLU A 349 16.21 -12.38 45.25
N ASP A 350 15.07 -12.73 44.71
CA ASP A 350 14.16 -13.77 45.25
C ASP A 350 14.23 -15.09 44.43
N TYR A 351 15.26 -15.28 43.61
CA TYR A 351 15.44 -16.49 42.76
C TYR A 351 16.49 -17.44 43.33
#